data_cf48a21a3753defff9e2611ccb73204e
#
_entry.id   cf48a21a3753defff9e2611ccb73204e
#
_cell.length_a   1.000
_cell.length_b   1.000
_cell.length_c   1.000
_cell.angle_alpha   90.00
_cell.angle_beta   90.00
_cell.angle_gamma   90.00
#
_symmetry.space_group_name_H-M   'P 1'
#
loop_
_entity.id
_entity.type
_entity.pdbx_description
1 polymer ?
#
loop_
_entity_poly.entity_id
_entity_poly.type
_entity_poly.pdbx_seq_one_letter_code
_entity_poly.pdbx_strand_id
1 'polypeptide(L)'
;MCLYRFPLLSNLITLFLLVPWYASAEPNKTRDKIVPQPIQEMFQSNLVYPQEKDEIQFTLFPSFSKNLSGQKARTLFEVEYGITDAFQVIFEWDGLLYQNPVTGPTIAGPGNIEVGAQYSWMALGDGNTHFSFGNLIELPVGPVANGLTEGFIEVQPFIVLARDFPELNQSQIFLEFGFDWVDQVRNVPESSAPGFDSISWNVGAFFPIGFWRATLEINGSNNKWDGGSRNDIYITPGTIYELSKEWEIGIAAPIGATKTSDDYRVVGYLMREFELD
;
A
#
# COMPACT_ATOMS: atom_id res chain seq x y z
N MET A 1 36.42 2.36 2.20
CA MET A 1 35.53 1.37 2.78
C MET A 1 35.02 1.95 4.11
N CYS A 2 33.99 2.79 4.03
CA CYS A 2 33.43 3.48 5.20
C CYS A 2 32.16 2.71 5.58
N LEU A 3 32.24 1.98 6.69
CA LEU A 3 31.09 1.36 7.33
C LEU A 3 30.26 2.49 7.99
N TYR A 4 29.30 3.04 7.26
CA TYR A 4 28.27 3.85 7.90
C TYR A 4 27.41 2.93 8.76
N ARG A 5 27.48 3.14 10.06
CA ARG A 5 26.64 2.45 11.04
C ARG A 5 25.22 3.02 10.89
N PHE A 6 24.27 2.14 10.72
CA PHE A 6 22.83 2.41 10.72
C PHE A 6 22.28 2.58 12.16
N PRO A 7 22.39 3.72 12.84
CA PRO A 7 21.77 3.87 14.15
C PRO A 7 20.25 4.09 14.05
N LEU A 8 19.73 4.55 12.90
CA LEU A 8 18.33 4.82 12.71
C LEU A 8 17.50 3.57 12.43
N LEU A 9 17.99 2.66 11.59
CA LEU A 9 17.29 1.40 11.28
C LEU A 9 17.11 0.54 12.52
N SER A 10 18.15 0.44 13.38
CA SER A 10 18.07 -0.31 14.63
C SER A 10 17.06 0.31 15.61
N ASN A 11 16.89 1.63 15.62
CA ASN A 11 15.95 2.31 16.49
C ASN A 11 14.49 2.21 15.98
N LEU A 12 14.27 2.22 14.65
CA LEU A 12 12.96 2.01 14.05
C LEU A 12 12.46 0.57 14.25
N ILE A 13 13.32 -0.43 14.01
CA ILE A 13 12.99 -1.83 14.27
C ILE A 13 12.71 -2.06 15.76
N THR A 14 13.46 -1.43 16.64
CA THR A 14 13.24 -1.52 18.10
C THR A 14 11.94 -0.85 18.51
N LEU A 15 11.56 0.26 17.87
CA LEU A 15 10.27 0.93 18.12
C LEU A 15 9.10 0.04 17.69
N PHE A 16 9.20 -0.62 16.54
CA PHE A 16 8.18 -1.56 16.04
C PHE A 16 8.02 -2.80 16.93
N LEU A 17 9.10 -3.30 17.47
CA LEU A 17 9.08 -4.48 18.37
C LEU A 17 8.58 -4.13 19.79
N LEU A 18 8.62 -2.87 20.19
CA LEU A 18 8.18 -2.43 21.53
C LEU A 18 6.71 -1.98 21.59
N VAL A 19 6.13 -1.55 20.48
CA VAL A 19 4.73 -1.11 20.42
C VAL A 19 3.74 -2.20 20.88
N PRO A 20 3.86 -3.49 20.47
CA PRO A 20 2.95 -4.52 20.94
C PRO A 20 3.03 -4.80 22.43
N TRP A 21 4.16 -4.55 23.08
CA TRP A 21 4.37 -4.89 24.48
C TRP A 21 3.73 -3.89 25.46
N TYR A 22 3.59 -2.64 25.05
CA TYR A 22 2.89 -1.63 25.88
C TYR A 22 1.40 -1.55 25.60
N ALA A 23 0.94 -2.07 24.46
CA ALA A 23 -0.48 -2.11 24.08
C ALA A 23 -1.27 -3.26 24.78
N SER A 24 -0.62 -4.12 25.56
CA SER A 24 -1.30 -5.13 26.38
C SER A 24 -1.91 -4.57 27.67
N ALA A 25 -2.41 -3.34 27.63
CA ALA A 25 -3.20 -2.76 28.69
C ALA A 25 -4.63 -3.31 28.62
N GLU A 26 -4.93 -4.24 29.52
CA GLU A 26 -6.21 -4.79 29.94
C GLU A 26 -7.23 -5.16 28.85
N PRO A 27 -7.73 -6.39 28.84
CA PRO A 27 -8.88 -6.74 28.02
C PRO A 27 -10.10 -5.97 28.55
N ASN A 28 -10.40 -4.87 27.89
CA ASN A 28 -11.64 -4.17 28.15
C ASN A 28 -12.78 -5.12 27.74
N LYS A 29 -13.61 -5.51 28.70
CA LYS A 29 -14.71 -6.49 28.59
C LYS A 29 -15.88 -6.01 27.70
N THR A 30 -15.62 -5.18 26.70
CA THR A 30 -16.60 -4.76 25.69
C THR A 30 -16.20 -5.26 24.29
N ARG A 31 -15.80 -6.54 24.22
CA ARG A 31 -15.28 -7.21 23.02
C ARG A 31 -16.34 -7.68 22.02
N ASP A 32 -17.56 -7.12 22.05
CA ASP A 32 -18.66 -7.57 21.19
C ASP A 32 -19.06 -6.58 20.08
N LYS A 33 -18.21 -5.66 19.71
CA LYS A 33 -18.37 -4.87 18.49
C LYS A 33 -17.17 -5.09 17.60
N ILE A 34 -17.19 -6.16 16.83
CA ILE A 34 -16.40 -6.25 15.60
C ILE A 34 -16.82 -5.03 14.78
N VAL A 35 -15.87 -4.16 14.49
CA VAL A 35 -16.10 -3.02 13.58
C VAL A 35 -16.34 -3.66 12.20
N PRO A 36 -17.49 -3.45 11.57
CA PRO A 36 -17.72 -4.06 10.26
C PRO A 36 -16.63 -3.61 9.28
N GLN A 37 -16.00 -4.53 8.61
CA GLN A 37 -15.05 -4.28 7.52
C GLN A 37 -15.79 -4.45 6.19
N PRO A 38 -16.33 -3.38 5.62
CA PRO A 38 -17.20 -3.47 4.44
C PRO A 38 -16.45 -3.63 3.12
N ILE A 39 -15.13 -3.61 3.16
CA ILE A 39 -14.22 -3.72 2.03
C ILE A 39 -12.89 -4.30 2.54
N GLN A 40 -12.28 -5.17 1.76
CA GLN A 40 -11.02 -5.80 2.14
C GLN A 40 -9.81 -5.08 1.56
N GLU A 41 -9.97 -4.32 0.45
CA GLU A 41 -8.85 -3.72 -0.24
C GLU A 41 -9.26 -2.45 -1.01
N MET A 42 -8.27 -1.56 -1.24
CA MET A 42 -8.40 -0.42 -2.15
C MET A 42 -7.40 -0.57 -3.32
N PHE A 43 -7.46 0.34 -4.29
CA PHE A 43 -6.65 0.21 -5.51
C PHE A 43 -5.29 0.91 -5.43
N GLN A 44 -5.18 1.94 -4.60
CA GLN A 44 -3.99 2.80 -4.51
C GLN A 44 -3.64 3.20 -3.06
N SER A 45 -4.41 2.74 -2.08
CA SER A 45 -4.32 3.22 -0.69
C SER A 45 -4.39 2.05 0.28
N ASN A 46 -3.63 2.15 1.36
CA ASN A 46 -3.78 1.24 2.48
C ASN A 46 -5.10 1.50 3.22
N LEU A 47 -5.78 0.45 3.63
CA LEU A 47 -6.95 0.55 4.47
C LEU A 47 -6.56 0.70 5.95
N VAL A 48 -7.47 1.28 6.71
CA VAL A 48 -7.31 1.39 8.17
C VAL A 48 -7.61 0.06 8.89
N TYR A 49 -8.36 -0.83 8.26
CA TYR A 49 -8.75 -2.11 8.80
C TYR A 49 -7.58 -3.10 8.73
N PRO A 50 -7.17 -3.71 9.85
CA PRO A 50 -6.24 -4.84 9.81
C PRO A 50 -7.02 -6.13 9.56
N GLN A 51 -6.35 -7.15 9.08
CA GLN A 51 -6.89 -8.52 9.07
C GLN A 51 -7.22 -8.96 10.50
N GLU A 52 -8.32 -9.71 10.69
CA GLU A 52 -8.66 -10.27 12.00
C GLU A 52 -7.60 -11.28 12.46
N LYS A 53 -7.59 -11.57 13.74
CA LYS A 53 -6.62 -12.53 14.29
C LYS A 53 -6.79 -13.91 13.65
N ASP A 54 -5.66 -14.50 13.21
CA ASP A 54 -5.54 -15.79 12.54
C ASP A 54 -6.19 -15.82 11.13
N GLU A 55 -6.48 -14.66 10.58
CA GLU A 55 -6.93 -14.47 9.19
C GLU A 55 -5.75 -14.20 8.25
N ILE A 56 -5.80 -14.80 7.07
CA ILE A 56 -4.82 -14.58 6.01
C ILE A 56 -5.54 -14.18 4.72
N GLN A 57 -5.11 -13.07 4.13
CA GLN A 57 -5.61 -12.56 2.87
C GLN A 57 -4.54 -12.72 1.79
N PHE A 58 -4.94 -13.17 0.60
CA PHE A 58 -4.13 -13.17 -0.61
C PHE A 58 -4.76 -12.27 -1.65
N THR A 59 -3.99 -11.30 -2.13
CA THR A 59 -4.46 -10.38 -3.16
C THR A 59 -3.54 -10.39 -4.37
N LEU A 60 -4.13 -10.36 -5.55
CA LEU A 60 -3.47 -10.23 -6.85
C LEU A 60 -3.89 -8.93 -7.50
N PHE A 61 -2.93 -8.03 -7.77
CA PHE A 61 -3.14 -6.75 -8.44
C PHE A 61 -2.50 -6.71 -9.83
N PRO A 62 -3.18 -7.13 -10.89
CA PRO A 62 -2.75 -6.86 -12.24
C PRO A 62 -3.00 -5.40 -12.60
N SER A 63 -2.02 -4.74 -13.19
CA SER A 63 -2.18 -3.38 -13.69
C SER A 63 -1.53 -3.19 -15.05
N PHE A 64 -2.08 -2.24 -15.82
CA PHE A 64 -1.54 -1.80 -17.09
C PHE A 64 -1.59 -0.28 -17.14
N SER A 65 -0.49 0.34 -17.55
CA SER A 65 -0.44 1.79 -17.75
C SER A 65 0.22 2.17 -19.07
N LYS A 66 -0.10 3.36 -19.52
CA LYS A 66 0.49 3.98 -20.71
C LYS A 66 0.75 5.46 -20.47
N ASN A 67 1.89 5.93 -20.95
CA ASN A 67 2.27 7.32 -21.00
C ASN A 67 3.11 7.61 -22.25
N LEU A 68 3.64 8.85 -22.36
CA LEU A 68 4.50 9.27 -23.47
C LEU A 68 5.82 8.46 -23.54
N SER A 69 6.27 7.88 -22.43
CA SER A 69 7.51 7.09 -22.37
C SER A 69 7.34 5.63 -22.79
N GLY A 70 6.09 5.13 -22.86
CA GLY A 70 5.81 3.77 -23.25
C GLY A 70 4.62 3.15 -22.53
N GLN A 71 4.66 1.82 -22.42
CA GLN A 71 3.65 1.00 -21.76
C GLN A 71 4.29 0.19 -20.65
N LYS A 72 3.55 0.00 -19.55
CA LYS A 72 3.95 -0.86 -18.42
C LYS A 72 2.81 -1.78 -18.06
N ALA A 73 3.14 -3.00 -17.67
CA ALA A 73 2.24 -3.90 -16.97
C ALA A 73 2.94 -4.40 -15.71
N ARG A 74 2.19 -4.53 -14.62
CA ARG A 74 2.66 -5.01 -13.31
C ARG A 74 1.66 -6.03 -12.80
N THR A 75 2.16 -7.05 -12.14
CA THR A 75 1.34 -7.96 -11.34
C THR A 75 1.96 -8.03 -9.96
N LEU A 76 1.30 -7.43 -8.99
CA LEU A 76 1.66 -7.46 -7.58
C LEU A 76 0.91 -8.63 -6.92
N PHE A 77 1.62 -9.41 -6.10
CA PHE A 77 1.07 -10.39 -5.17
C PHE A 77 1.23 -9.84 -3.76
N GLU A 78 0.15 -9.87 -3.02
CA GLU A 78 0.14 -9.43 -1.64
C GLU A 78 -0.39 -10.53 -0.74
N VAL A 79 0.17 -10.61 0.46
CA VAL A 79 -0.29 -11.49 1.54
C VAL A 79 -0.32 -10.67 2.82
N GLU A 80 -1.46 -10.61 3.45
CA GLU A 80 -1.65 -10.02 4.76
C GLU A 80 -2.02 -11.10 5.76
N TYR A 81 -1.53 -10.98 7.00
CA TYR A 81 -1.84 -11.90 8.08
C TYR A 81 -2.10 -11.17 9.38
N GLY A 82 -3.28 -11.38 9.94
CA GLY A 82 -3.69 -10.85 11.24
C GLY A 82 -3.05 -11.62 12.40
N ILE A 83 -2.08 -10.99 13.07
CA ILE A 83 -1.49 -11.55 14.30
C ILE A 83 -2.42 -11.32 15.49
N THR A 84 -3.11 -10.18 15.49
CA THR A 84 -4.16 -9.83 16.46
C THR A 84 -5.23 -9.03 15.74
N ASP A 85 -6.39 -8.80 16.33
CA ASP A 85 -7.47 -7.96 15.77
C ASP A 85 -7.07 -6.48 15.53
N ALA A 86 -5.83 -6.11 15.82
CA ALA A 86 -5.31 -4.74 15.67
C ALA A 86 -3.95 -4.68 14.99
N PHE A 87 -3.31 -5.81 14.75
CA PHE A 87 -1.95 -5.86 14.22
C PHE A 87 -1.81 -6.93 13.16
N GLN A 88 -1.43 -6.50 11.95
CA GLN A 88 -1.15 -7.37 10.82
C GLN A 88 0.28 -7.22 10.32
N VAL A 89 0.77 -8.25 9.63
CA VAL A 89 1.98 -8.23 8.83
C VAL A 89 1.62 -8.31 7.36
N ILE A 90 2.43 -7.66 6.52
CA ILE A 90 2.19 -7.48 5.10
C ILE A 90 3.41 -7.99 4.34
N PHE A 91 3.18 -8.73 3.29
CA PHE A 91 4.18 -9.16 2.33
C PHE A 91 3.68 -8.87 0.92
N GLU A 92 4.48 -8.14 0.16
CA GLU A 92 4.20 -7.85 -1.25
C GLU A 92 5.35 -8.31 -2.14
N TRP A 93 5.02 -8.71 -3.35
CA TRP A 93 6.00 -9.08 -4.37
C TRP A 93 5.55 -8.65 -5.75
N ASP A 94 6.38 -7.85 -6.41
CA ASP A 94 6.25 -7.56 -7.83
C ASP A 94 6.63 -8.79 -8.67
N GLY A 95 5.70 -9.72 -8.79
CA GLY A 95 5.94 -11.00 -9.45
C GLY A 95 6.25 -10.87 -10.94
N LEU A 96 5.62 -9.91 -11.61
CA LEU A 96 5.87 -9.61 -13.01
C LEU A 96 5.81 -8.10 -13.27
N LEU A 97 6.94 -7.57 -13.73
CA LEU A 97 7.04 -6.25 -14.35
C LEU A 97 7.32 -6.40 -15.83
N TYR A 98 6.58 -5.68 -16.66
CA TYR A 98 6.77 -5.58 -18.11
C TYR A 98 6.84 -4.11 -18.48
N GLN A 99 7.90 -3.71 -19.18
CA GLN A 99 8.09 -2.35 -19.66
C GLN A 99 8.42 -2.37 -21.15
N ASN A 100 7.64 -1.65 -21.92
CA ASN A 100 7.84 -1.48 -23.35
C ASN A 100 8.02 0.02 -23.65
N PRO A 101 9.24 0.58 -23.50
CA PRO A 101 9.50 1.97 -23.72
C PRO A 101 9.36 2.33 -25.21
N VAL A 102 9.07 3.60 -25.52
CA VAL A 102 9.03 4.11 -26.90
C VAL A 102 10.38 3.93 -27.60
N THR A 103 11.47 4.04 -26.82
CA THR A 103 12.85 3.85 -27.32
C THR A 103 13.61 2.90 -26.40
N GLY A 104 14.22 1.89 -26.98
CA GLY A 104 14.96 0.86 -26.25
C GLY A 104 14.30 -0.53 -26.32
N PRO A 105 14.90 -1.53 -25.69
CA PRO A 105 14.37 -2.88 -25.66
C PRO A 105 13.19 -3.00 -24.68
N THR A 106 12.28 -3.90 -24.99
CA THR A 106 11.29 -4.38 -24.02
C THR A 106 11.98 -5.17 -22.92
N ILE A 107 11.57 -4.94 -21.68
CA ILE A 107 12.14 -5.55 -20.48
C ILE A 107 11.00 -6.23 -19.72
N ALA A 108 11.25 -7.42 -19.21
CA ALA A 108 10.30 -8.13 -18.36
C ALA A 108 11.05 -8.98 -17.31
N GLY A 109 10.45 -9.14 -16.15
CA GLY A 109 10.99 -9.96 -15.06
C GLY A 109 10.34 -9.64 -13.72
N PRO A 110 10.78 -10.29 -12.64
CA PRO A 110 10.33 -9.97 -11.29
C PRO A 110 10.90 -8.61 -10.85
N GLY A 111 10.12 -7.92 -10.01
CA GLY A 111 10.51 -6.68 -9.36
C GLY A 111 10.92 -6.88 -7.90
N ASN A 112 10.55 -5.92 -7.06
CA ASN A 112 10.92 -5.86 -5.66
C ASN A 112 10.02 -6.73 -4.77
N ILE A 113 10.46 -6.94 -3.55
CA ILE A 113 9.69 -7.52 -2.46
C ILE A 113 9.54 -6.43 -1.40
N GLU A 114 8.33 -6.30 -0.85
CA GLU A 114 8.06 -5.45 0.28
C GLU A 114 7.62 -6.30 1.48
N VAL A 115 8.06 -5.92 2.66
CA VAL A 115 7.66 -6.54 3.92
C VAL A 115 7.31 -5.46 4.92
N GLY A 116 6.22 -5.65 5.64
CA GLY A 116 5.80 -4.63 6.57
C GLY A 116 4.81 -5.09 7.60
N ALA A 117 4.30 -4.11 8.33
CA ALA A 117 3.29 -4.32 9.35
C ALA A 117 2.47 -3.05 9.56
N GLN A 118 1.24 -3.24 10.03
CA GLN A 118 0.32 -2.17 10.39
C GLN A 118 -0.29 -2.45 11.76
N TYR A 119 -0.45 -1.39 12.54
CA TYR A 119 -1.23 -1.40 13.77
C TYR A 119 -2.38 -0.40 13.68
N SER A 120 -3.58 -0.84 14.05
CA SER A 120 -4.80 -0.06 13.91
C SER A 120 -5.50 0.16 15.25
N TRP A 121 -5.93 1.37 15.49
CA TRP A 121 -6.80 1.78 16.60
C TRP A 121 -8.20 2.01 16.06
N MET A 122 -9.05 1.04 16.29
CA MET A 122 -10.41 1.06 15.78
C MET A 122 -11.39 1.72 16.75
N ALA A 123 -12.50 2.25 16.23
CA ALA A 123 -13.63 2.76 17.01
C ALA A 123 -13.25 3.85 18.05
N LEU A 124 -12.41 4.80 17.65
CA LEU A 124 -12.00 5.92 18.49
C LEU A 124 -13.16 6.90 18.75
N GLY A 125 -13.17 7.52 19.92
CA GLY A 125 -14.12 8.57 20.28
C GLY A 125 -15.58 8.15 20.19
N ASP A 126 -16.27 8.51 19.12
CA ASP A 126 -17.68 8.19 18.88
C ASP A 126 -17.90 6.77 18.30
N GLY A 127 -16.83 6.01 18.12
CA GLY A 127 -16.86 4.64 17.61
C GLY A 127 -16.80 4.54 16.08
N ASN A 128 -16.76 5.65 15.36
CA ASN A 128 -16.77 5.67 13.89
C ASN A 128 -15.48 6.24 13.29
N THR A 129 -14.50 6.58 14.12
CA THR A 129 -13.21 7.11 13.67
C THR A 129 -12.13 6.05 13.92
N HIS A 130 -11.26 5.86 12.96
CA HIS A 130 -10.20 4.85 13.00
C HIS A 130 -8.88 5.49 12.61
N PHE A 131 -7.79 4.96 13.16
CA PHE A 131 -6.45 5.40 12.85
C PHE A 131 -5.54 4.18 12.71
N SER A 132 -4.66 4.18 11.72
CA SER A 132 -3.59 3.20 11.65
C SER A 132 -2.24 3.84 11.40
N PHE A 133 -1.21 3.13 11.82
CA PHE A 133 0.17 3.40 11.50
C PHE A 133 0.81 2.12 10.98
N GLY A 134 1.46 2.20 9.83
CA GLY A 134 2.18 1.10 9.23
C GLY A 134 3.55 1.51 8.71
N ASN A 135 4.32 0.52 8.34
CA ASN A 135 5.59 0.71 7.66
C ASN A 135 5.86 -0.49 6.74
N LEU A 136 6.19 -0.20 5.50
CA LEU A 136 6.71 -1.16 4.54
C LEU A 136 8.22 -0.96 4.37
N ILE A 137 8.93 -2.01 4.04
CA ILE A 137 10.34 -2.00 3.69
C ILE A 137 10.48 -2.71 2.34
N GLU A 138 10.77 -1.93 1.32
CA GLU A 138 11.04 -2.46 -0.01
C GLU A 138 12.48 -2.95 -0.11
N LEU A 139 12.64 -4.15 -0.65
CA LEU A 139 13.91 -4.82 -0.87
C LEU A 139 14.17 -4.97 -2.38
N PRO A 140 15.29 -4.46 -2.91
CA PRO A 140 15.59 -4.49 -4.34
C PRO A 140 16.09 -5.87 -4.79
N VAL A 141 15.20 -6.85 -4.87
CA VAL A 141 15.56 -8.23 -5.27
C VAL A 141 15.55 -8.44 -6.77
N GLY A 142 14.86 -7.59 -7.52
CA GLY A 142 14.81 -7.60 -8.96
C GLY A 142 16.16 -7.25 -9.63
N PRO A 143 16.31 -7.49 -10.95
CA PRO A 143 17.54 -7.20 -11.68
C PRO A 143 17.70 -5.71 -11.98
N VAL A 144 18.58 -5.02 -11.23
CA VAL A 144 18.93 -3.59 -11.40
C VAL A 144 19.39 -3.28 -12.83
N ALA A 145 20.24 -4.17 -13.40
CA ALA A 145 20.81 -3.97 -14.74
C ALA A 145 19.75 -3.85 -15.85
N ASN A 146 18.57 -4.38 -15.62
CA ASN A 146 17.46 -4.35 -16.56
C ASN A 146 16.46 -3.19 -16.26
N GLY A 147 16.68 -2.41 -15.20
CA GLY A 147 15.78 -1.33 -14.79
C GLY A 147 14.43 -1.83 -14.25
N LEU A 148 14.39 -3.06 -13.74
CA LEU A 148 13.19 -3.63 -13.09
C LEU A 148 13.14 -3.32 -11.59
N THR A 149 14.23 -2.84 -11.03
CA THR A 149 14.35 -2.28 -9.70
C THR A 149 15.36 -1.15 -9.73
N GLU A 150 15.22 -0.21 -8.84
CA GLU A 150 16.12 0.93 -8.69
C GLU A 150 17.39 0.54 -7.91
N GLY A 151 17.36 -0.57 -7.17
CA GLY A 151 18.50 -1.07 -6.39
C GLY A 151 18.66 -0.39 -5.02
N PHE A 152 17.63 0.25 -4.52
CA PHE A 152 17.56 0.86 -3.20
C PHE A 152 16.81 -0.04 -2.22
N ILE A 153 17.07 0.16 -0.91
CA ILE A 153 16.11 -0.20 0.14
C ILE A 153 15.28 1.04 0.40
N GLU A 154 13.97 0.88 0.45
CA GLU A 154 13.05 1.94 0.82
C GLU A 154 12.38 1.59 2.14
N VAL A 155 12.25 2.58 3.02
CA VAL A 155 11.47 2.48 4.26
C VAL A 155 10.30 3.44 4.12
N GLN A 156 9.09 2.90 4.18
CA GLN A 156 7.86 3.58 3.79
C GLN A 156 6.86 3.62 4.95
N PRO A 157 7.11 4.44 6.00
CA PRO A 157 6.11 4.65 7.05
C PRO A 157 4.90 5.38 6.49
N PHE A 158 3.71 4.94 6.92
CA PHE A 158 2.45 5.58 6.57
C PHE A 158 1.49 5.66 7.75
N ILE A 159 0.53 6.56 7.64
CA ILE A 159 -0.61 6.69 8.56
C ILE A 159 -1.90 6.76 7.76
N VAL A 160 -2.95 6.16 8.29
CA VAL A 160 -4.30 6.27 7.75
C VAL A 160 -5.24 6.80 8.83
N LEU A 161 -6.05 7.77 8.48
CA LEU A 161 -7.17 8.27 9.28
C LEU A 161 -8.46 8.03 8.50
N ALA A 162 -9.40 7.32 9.10
CA ALA A 162 -10.65 6.99 8.45
C ALA A 162 -11.86 7.28 9.32
N ARG A 163 -12.99 7.56 8.68
CA ARG A 163 -14.28 7.76 9.33
C ARG A 163 -15.38 7.03 8.60
N ASP A 164 -16.09 6.20 9.35
CA ASP A 164 -17.28 5.49 8.89
C ASP A 164 -18.53 6.35 9.01
N PHE A 165 -19.46 6.09 8.10
CA PHE A 165 -20.80 6.68 8.06
C PHE A 165 -21.83 5.56 8.04
N PRO A 166 -22.21 5.01 9.22
CA PRO A 166 -23.18 3.91 9.31
C PRO A 166 -24.52 4.24 8.68
N GLU A 167 -24.94 5.51 8.76
CA GLU A 167 -26.16 6.03 8.17
C GLU A 167 -26.15 6.05 6.62
N LEU A 168 -24.97 5.99 6.03
CA LEU A 168 -24.74 5.88 4.58
C LEU A 168 -24.30 4.46 4.18
N ASN A 169 -24.91 3.46 4.80
CA ASN A 169 -24.66 2.05 4.51
C ASN A 169 -23.20 1.62 4.72
N GLN A 170 -22.59 2.04 5.83
CA GLN A 170 -21.19 1.77 6.16
C GLN A 170 -20.19 2.33 5.12
N SER A 171 -20.53 3.44 4.50
CA SER A 171 -19.58 4.18 3.67
C SER A 171 -18.44 4.72 4.54
N GLN A 172 -17.26 4.88 3.94
CA GLN A 172 -16.11 5.45 4.64
C GLN A 172 -15.45 6.53 3.78
N ILE A 173 -14.88 7.52 4.46
CA ILE A 173 -13.90 8.45 3.89
C ILE A 173 -12.60 8.24 4.65
N PHE A 174 -11.48 8.24 3.94
CA PHE A 174 -10.16 8.10 4.55
C PHE A 174 -9.14 9.07 3.95
N LEU A 175 -8.08 9.29 4.72
CA LEU A 175 -6.91 10.07 4.38
C LEU A 175 -5.67 9.28 4.77
N GLU A 176 -4.76 9.11 3.84
CA GLU A 176 -3.47 8.47 4.06
C GLU A 176 -2.34 9.43 3.77
N PHE A 177 -1.26 9.35 4.55
CA PHE A 177 0.02 9.99 4.28
C PHE A 177 1.15 8.99 4.44
N GLY A 178 2.05 8.98 3.47
CA GLY A 178 3.24 8.16 3.45
C GLY A 178 4.51 8.97 3.17
N PHE A 179 5.62 8.38 3.56
CA PHE A 179 6.96 8.89 3.30
C PHE A 179 7.82 7.73 2.79
N ASP A 180 8.57 7.94 1.72
CA ASP A 180 9.52 6.96 1.23
C ASP A 180 10.93 7.45 1.54
N TRP A 181 11.62 6.71 2.35
CA TRP A 181 13.00 6.96 2.74
C TRP A 181 13.90 5.96 2.04
N VAL A 182 14.73 6.45 1.14
CA VAL A 182 15.53 5.62 0.25
C VAL A 182 16.99 5.55 0.71
N ASP A 183 17.58 4.37 0.73
CA ASP A 183 19.01 4.16 0.97
C ASP A 183 19.64 3.29 -0.12
N GLN A 184 20.77 3.73 -0.66
CA GLN A 184 21.47 3.06 -1.73
C GLN A 184 22.17 1.79 -1.27
N VAL A 185 21.83 0.65 -1.84
CA VAL A 185 22.36 -0.67 -1.45
C VAL A 185 23.20 -1.33 -2.54
N ARG A 186 22.96 -1.03 -3.80
CA ARG A 186 23.61 -1.65 -4.95
C ARG A 186 24.14 -0.61 -5.94
N ASN A 187 25.14 -0.99 -6.73
CA ASN A 187 25.86 -0.26 -7.77
C ASN A 187 25.01 0.67 -8.68
N VAL A 188 24.29 1.60 -8.07
CA VAL A 188 23.56 2.66 -8.74
C VAL A 188 24.47 3.89 -8.75
N PRO A 189 24.54 4.71 -9.81
CA PRO A 189 25.33 5.92 -9.82
C PRO A 189 25.05 6.81 -8.62
N GLU A 190 26.11 7.36 -7.99
CA GLU A 190 26.05 8.20 -6.78
C GLU A 190 25.24 9.50 -6.90
N SER A 191 24.34 9.62 -7.85
CA SER A 191 23.60 10.87 -8.12
C SER A 191 22.45 11.14 -7.16
N SER A 192 22.03 10.17 -6.37
CA SER A 192 20.99 10.35 -5.36
C SER A 192 21.59 10.35 -3.96
N ALA A 193 21.53 11.48 -3.26
CA ALA A 193 21.87 11.52 -1.85
C ALA A 193 20.82 10.72 -1.06
N PRO A 194 21.22 9.86 -0.09
CA PRO A 194 20.28 9.22 0.80
C PRO A 194 19.50 10.28 1.56
N GLY A 195 18.19 10.16 1.63
CA GLY A 195 17.36 11.13 2.29
C GLY A 195 15.87 10.88 2.08
N PHE A 196 15.10 11.85 2.48
CA PHE A 196 13.67 11.89 2.38
C PHE A 196 13.25 12.12 0.93
N ASP A 197 12.98 11.07 0.19
CA ASP A 197 12.91 11.14 -1.26
C ASP A 197 11.51 11.35 -1.80
N SER A 198 10.47 10.81 -1.14
CA SER A 198 9.11 11.10 -1.59
C SER A 198 8.11 11.26 -0.44
N ILE A 199 7.04 11.95 -0.75
CA ILE A 199 5.85 12.08 0.08
C ILE A 199 4.68 11.60 -0.77
N SER A 200 3.89 10.70 -0.22
CA SER A 200 2.64 10.26 -0.79
C SER A 200 1.46 10.73 0.08
N TRP A 201 0.32 10.94 -0.56
CA TRP A 201 -0.93 11.19 0.12
C TRP A 201 -2.08 10.64 -0.72
N ASN A 202 -3.06 10.09 -0.03
CA ASN A 202 -4.27 9.57 -0.64
C ASN A 202 -5.49 10.10 0.11
N VAL A 203 -6.52 10.49 -0.63
CA VAL A 203 -7.85 10.78 -0.09
C VAL A 203 -8.81 9.89 -0.83
N GLY A 204 -9.55 9.07 -0.11
CA GLY A 204 -10.47 8.15 -0.75
C GLY A 204 -11.77 7.98 0.00
N ALA A 205 -12.71 7.39 -0.70
CA ALA A 205 -14.01 7.01 -0.16
C ALA A 205 -14.51 5.76 -0.86
N PHE A 206 -15.28 4.97 -0.14
CA PHE A 206 -16.07 3.90 -0.74
C PHE A 206 -17.53 3.93 -0.26
N PHE A 207 -18.41 3.42 -1.10
CA PHE A 207 -19.86 3.44 -0.92
C PHE A 207 -20.42 2.05 -1.23
N PRO A 208 -20.80 1.25 -0.21
CA PRO A 208 -21.44 -0.04 -0.42
C PRO A 208 -22.84 0.09 -1.03
N ILE A 209 -23.11 -0.68 -2.09
CA ILE A 209 -24.38 -0.73 -2.80
C ILE A 209 -24.74 -2.19 -3.08
N GLY A 210 -25.31 -2.87 -2.11
CA GLY A 210 -25.52 -4.32 -2.15
C GLY A 210 -24.18 -5.07 -2.16
N PHE A 211 -23.96 -5.92 -3.16
CA PHE A 211 -22.68 -6.63 -3.36
C PHE A 211 -21.60 -5.77 -4.03
N TRP A 212 -21.92 -4.55 -4.43
CA TRP A 212 -20.98 -3.63 -5.04
C TRP A 212 -20.46 -2.62 -4.04
N ARG A 213 -19.21 -2.21 -4.23
CA ARG A 213 -18.57 -1.08 -3.55
C ARG A 213 -18.10 -0.11 -4.62
N ALA A 214 -18.73 1.05 -4.73
CA ALA A 214 -18.20 2.13 -5.56
C ALA A 214 -17.04 2.79 -4.81
N THR A 215 -15.89 2.99 -5.46
CA THR A 215 -14.71 3.61 -4.85
C THR A 215 -14.29 4.84 -5.63
N LEU A 216 -13.75 5.82 -4.92
CA LEU A 216 -13.09 6.98 -5.51
C LEU A 216 -11.88 7.34 -4.67
N GLU A 217 -10.71 7.40 -5.30
CA GLU A 217 -9.48 7.85 -4.66
C GLU A 217 -8.88 9.02 -5.43
N ILE A 218 -8.21 9.92 -4.72
CA ILE A 218 -7.32 10.94 -5.29
C ILE A 218 -5.96 10.68 -4.66
N ASN A 219 -5.01 10.30 -5.50
CA ASN A 219 -3.70 9.84 -5.09
C ASN A 219 -2.66 10.85 -5.56
N GLY A 220 -1.74 11.23 -4.70
CA GLY A 220 -0.67 12.14 -5.04
C GLY A 220 0.68 11.67 -4.51
N SER A 221 1.72 11.86 -5.29
CA SER A 221 3.10 11.63 -4.86
C SER A 221 4.03 12.71 -5.37
N ASN A 222 5.06 13.01 -4.58
CA ASN A 222 6.15 13.89 -4.95
C ASN A 222 7.47 13.11 -4.85
N ASN A 223 8.00 12.69 -5.99
CA ASN A 223 9.23 11.89 -6.08
C ASN A 223 10.40 12.79 -6.48
N LYS A 224 11.53 12.69 -5.77
CA LYS A 224 12.72 13.54 -5.97
C LYS A 224 13.98 12.79 -6.36
N TRP A 225 13.98 11.49 -6.32
CA TRP A 225 15.19 10.65 -6.42
C TRP A 225 15.74 10.47 -7.86
N ASP A 226 15.05 10.91 -8.87
CA ASP A 226 15.52 10.95 -10.26
C ASP A 226 16.24 12.26 -10.64
N GLY A 227 16.54 13.10 -9.64
CA GLY A 227 17.17 14.42 -9.83
C GLY A 227 16.21 15.53 -10.28
N GLY A 228 14.92 15.23 -10.39
CA GLY A 228 13.86 16.17 -10.70
C GLY A 228 12.70 16.06 -9.71
N SER A 229 11.99 17.16 -9.47
CA SER A 229 10.72 17.08 -8.74
C SER A 229 9.64 16.55 -9.67
N ARG A 230 9.16 15.33 -9.42
CA ARG A 230 8.05 14.74 -10.13
C ARG A 230 6.82 14.71 -9.20
N ASN A 231 5.75 15.32 -9.66
CA ASN A 231 4.47 15.31 -8.94
C ASN A 231 3.46 14.53 -9.76
N ASP A 232 3.10 13.37 -9.30
CA ASP A 232 2.06 12.56 -9.92
C ASP A 232 0.76 12.70 -9.12
N ILE A 233 -0.34 12.97 -9.81
CA ILE A 233 -1.67 13.02 -9.23
C ILE A 233 -2.60 12.19 -10.10
N TYR A 234 -3.38 11.33 -9.48
CA TYR A 234 -4.37 10.49 -10.13
C TYR A 234 -5.74 10.69 -9.50
N ILE A 235 -6.78 10.60 -10.32
CA ILE A 235 -8.16 10.42 -9.90
C ILE A 235 -8.53 8.99 -10.27
N THR A 236 -8.88 8.19 -9.29
CA THR A 236 -9.04 6.73 -9.40
C THR A 236 -10.47 6.32 -9.08
N PRO A 237 -11.41 6.42 -10.02
CA PRO A 237 -12.70 5.77 -9.87
C PRO A 237 -12.55 4.27 -9.99
N GLY A 238 -13.25 3.53 -9.15
CA GLY A 238 -13.21 2.07 -9.14
C GLY A 238 -14.52 1.46 -8.66
N THR A 239 -14.58 0.16 -8.77
CA THR A 239 -15.68 -0.64 -8.23
C THR A 239 -15.17 -2.00 -7.82
N ILE A 240 -15.74 -2.50 -6.75
CA ILE A 240 -15.43 -3.81 -6.17
C ILE A 240 -16.73 -4.60 -6.10
N TYR A 241 -16.67 -5.87 -6.37
CA TYR A 241 -17.78 -6.80 -6.27
C TYR A 241 -17.44 -7.94 -5.33
N GLU A 242 -18.24 -8.10 -4.29
CA GLU A 242 -18.18 -9.20 -3.34
C GLU A 242 -18.79 -10.45 -3.99
N LEU A 243 -17.95 -11.39 -4.41
CA LEU A 243 -18.36 -12.67 -4.99
C LEU A 243 -18.90 -13.62 -3.91
N SER A 244 -18.27 -13.60 -2.74
CA SER A 244 -18.67 -14.30 -1.52
C SER A 244 -18.04 -13.60 -0.33
N LYS A 245 -18.25 -14.08 0.89
CA LYS A 245 -17.61 -13.55 2.09
C LYS A 245 -16.07 -13.63 2.03
N GLU A 246 -15.55 -14.59 1.27
CA GLU A 246 -14.12 -14.89 1.18
C GLU A 246 -13.49 -14.36 -0.13
N TRP A 247 -14.28 -13.86 -1.07
CA TRP A 247 -13.79 -13.47 -2.38
C TRP A 247 -14.30 -12.10 -2.84
N GLU A 248 -13.38 -11.25 -3.20
CA GLU A 248 -13.66 -9.99 -3.88
C GLU A 248 -12.93 -9.87 -5.21
N ILE A 249 -13.54 -9.17 -6.15
CA ILE A 249 -12.91 -8.78 -7.42
C ILE A 249 -13.14 -7.28 -7.64
N GLY A 250 -12.11 -6.59 -8.08
CA GLY A 250 -12.18 -5.16 -8.30
C GLY A 250 -11.56 -4.71 -9.61
N ILE A 251 -12.02 -3.54 -10.07
CA ILE A 251 -11.42 -2.83 -11.20
C ILE A 251 -11.46 -1.32 -10.96
N ALA A 252 -10.37 -0.64 -11.26
CA ALA A 252 -10.28 0.81 -11.22
C ALA A 252 -9.55 1.37 -12.43
N ALA A 253 -9.76 2.65 -12.69
CA ALA A 253 -9.14 3.37 -13.78
C ALA A 253 -8.47 4.66 -13.27
N PRO A 254 -7.24 4.60 -12.74
CA PRO A 254 -6.46 5.78 -12.39
C PRO A 254 -6.21 6.65 -13.62
N ILE A 255 -6.66 7.90 -13.57
CA ILE A 255 -6.53 8.90 -14.64
C ILE A 255 -5.51 9.95 -14.17
N GLY A 256 -4.43 10.11 -14.90
CA GLY A 256 -3.39 11.08 -14.58
C GLY A 256 -3.88 12.51 -14.72
N ALA A 257 -3.69 13.32 -13.69
CA ALA A 257 -4.08 14.72 -13.64
C ALA A 257 -2.89 15.69 -13.86
N THR A 258 -1.66 15.19 -13.87
CA THR A 258 -0.43 15.96 -14.10
C THR A 258 0.31 15.47 -15.34
N LYS A 259 1.25 16.28 -15.85
CA LYS A 259 2.03 15.92 -17.03
C LYS A 259 3.02 14.76 -16.80
N THR A 260 3.33 14.48 -15.56
CA THR A 260 4.25 13.41 -15.14
C THR A 260 3.53 12.11 -14.85
N SER A 261 2.23 12.17 -14.57
CA SER A 261 1.38 10.99 -14.37
C SER A 261 1.23 10.20 -15.68
N ASP A 262 0.89 8.92 -15.57
CA ASP A 262 0.46 8.14 -16.72
C ASP A 262 -0.80 8.76 -17.35
N ASP A 263 -0.93 8.69 -18.68
CA ASP A 263 -2.13 9.18 -19.38
C ASP A 263 -3.38 8.45 -18.86
N TYR A 264 -3.23 7.14 -18.69
CA TYR A 264 -4.23 6.28 -18.03
C TYR A 264 -3.58 5.03 -17.45
N ARG A 265 -4.23 4.47 -16.47
CA ARG A 265 -3.91 3.17 -15.89
C ARG A 265 -5.20 2.36 -15.74
N VAL A 266 -5.11 1.06 -15.79
CA VAL A 266 -6.18 0.15 -15.38
C VAL A 266 -5.59 -0.75 -14.32
N VAL A 267 -6.29 -0.89 -13.22
CA VAL A 267 -5.91 -1.75 -12.09
C VAL A 267 -7.06 -2.70 -11.84
N GLY A 268 -6.77 -3.98 -11.76
CA GLY A 268 -7.69 -4.98 -11.27
C GLY A 268 -7.19 -5.52 -9.95
N TYR A 269 -8.07 -6.13 -9.16
CA TYR A 269 -7.64 -7.02 -8.12
C TYR A 269 -8.55 -8.23 -7.99
N LEU A 270 -8.00 -9.31 -7.47
CA LEU A 270 -8.70 -10.51 -7.06
C LEU A 270 -8.17 -10.87 -5.68
N MET A 271 -9.04 -10.88 -4.69
CA MET A 271 -8.71 -11.16 -3.32
C MET A 271 -9.40 -12.43 -2.84
N ARG A 272 -8.71 -13.17 -1.99
CA ARG A 272 -9.25 -14.28 -1.23
C ARG A 272 -8.74 -14.27 0.21
N GLU A 273 -9.67 -14.41 1.11
CA GLU A 273 -9.47 -14.51 2.56
C GLU A 273 -9.62 -15.95 3.05
N PHE A 274 -8.89 -16.29 4.10
CA PHE A 274 -8.91 -17.59 4.77
C PHE A 274 -8.81 -17.40 6.27
N GLU A 275 -9.69 -18.04 7.03
CA GLU A 275 -9.51 -18.23 8.47
C GLU A 275 -8.61 -19.44 8.72
N LEU A 276 -7.64 -19.30 9.61
CA LEU A 276 -6.78 -20.40 10.04
C LEU A 276 -7.35 -20.95 11.36
N ASP A 277 -7.66 -22.25 11.37
CA ASP A 277 -8.20 -22.98 12.54
C ASP A 277 -7.17 -23.11 13.69
#